data_422c95fcdd7f8c0b50bc2b8b0e9c0a61
#
_entry.id   422c95fcdd7f8c0b50bc2b8b0e9c0a61
#
_cell.length_a   1.000
_cell.length_b   1.000
_cell.length_c   1.000
_cell.angle_alpha   90.00
_cell.angle_beta   90.00
_cell.angle_gamma   90.00
#
_symmetry.space_group_name_H-M   'P 1'
#
loop_
_entity.id
_entity.type
_entity.pdbx_description
1 polymer ?
#
loop_
_entity_poly.entity_id
_entity_poly.type
_entity_poly.pdbx_seq_one_letter_code
_entity_poly.pdbx_strand_id
1 'polypeptide(L)'
;MADSQVLSPAQQLATTNQVHYPDESPEYRAARNVLLAEEIELRRHIERVAAQRRALPIGGKLAKDFELVSEAGPTRLSAFFGDKKTLMVYSMMYGPQRKAPCPSCTSFLSAWNGIAVNLRERVGIVVTARSPIERLMEYKRQRAFANLPFVSDLTGDYTRTYVSADDADIPGFSVFTRHDGVISHFYSGEMSGAMADPGQDPRGAPDLDPLWLMLDLTPDGRGTDWYPKLEYGHK
;
A
#
# COMPACT_ATOMS: atom_id res chain seq x y z
N MET A 1 -29.83 6.97 2.61
CA MET A 1 -29.42 8.38 2.35
C MET A 1 -28.66 8.80 3.59
N ALA A 2 -27.34 8.95 3.50
CA ALA A 2 -26.57 9.47 4.63
C ALA A 2 -26.89 10.97 4.72
N ASP A 3 -27.38 11.36 5.89
CA ASP A 3 -27.57 12.77 6.24
C ASP A 3 -26.26 13.51 5.94
N SER A 4 -26.30 14.51 5.07
CA SER A 4 -25.14 15.36 4.80
C SER A 4 -24.93 16.25 6.02
N GLN A 5 -24.26 15.70 7.03
CA GLN A 5 -23.86 16.47 8.20
C GLN A 5 -23.04 17.68 7.73
N VAL A 6 -23.57 18.88 7.95
CA VAL A 6 -22.85 20.12 7.68
C VAL A 6 -21.60 20.13 8.55
N LEU A 7 -20.43 20.05 7.91
CA LEU A 7 -19.16 20.05 8.62
C LEU A 7 -18.88 21.42 9.24
N SER A 8 -18.47 21.45 10.47
CA SER A 8 -17.99 22.67 11.10
C SER A 8 -16.72 23.18 10.41
N PRO A 9 -16.49 24.49 10.29
CA PRO A 9 -15.23 25.02 9.74
C PRO A 9 -14.02 24.44 10.49
N ALA A 10 -13.01 23.96 9.76
CA ALA A 10 -11.82 23.34 10.35
C ALA A 10 -11.08 24.32 11.30
N GLN A 11 -11.01 25.58 10.93
CA GLN A 11 -10.44 26.65 11.76
C GLN A 11 -11.15 26.78 13.11
N GLN A 12 -12.49 26.69 13.11
CA GLN A 12 -13.28 26.74 14.35
C GLN A 12 -12.97 25.53 15.24
N LEU A 13 -12.91 24.33 14.66
CA LEU A 13 -12.56 23.12 15.42
C LEU A 13 -11.16 23.21 16.02
N ALA A 14 -10.19 23.71 15.26
CA ALA A 14 -8.83 23.90 15.72
C ALA A 14 -8.73 24.92 16.86
N THR A 15 -9.50 26.00 16.79
CA THR A 15 -9.51 27.06 17.83
C THR A 15 -10.17 26.59 19.13
N THR A 16 -11.17 25.71 19.04
CA THR A 16 -11.86 25.17 20.23
C THR A 16 -11.12 24.00 20.88
N ASN A 17 -10.01 23.56 20.30
CA ASN A 17 -9.20 22.50 20.86
C ASN A 17 -8.60 22.90 22.21
N GLN A 18 -8.84 22.07 23.24
CA GLN A 18 -8.35 22.31 24.61
C GLN A 18 -7.02 21.62 24.92
N VAL A 19 -6.42 20.95 23.93
CA VAL A 19 -5.13 20.24 24.12
C VAL A 19 -4.00 21.25 24.15
N HIS A 20 -3.23 21.22 25.23
CA HIS A 20 -2.01 22.02 25.43
C HIS A 20 -0.87 21.10 25.86
N TYR A 21 0.35 21.50 25.50
CA TYR A 21 1.56 20.78 25.90
C TYR A 21 2.33 21.59 26.96
N PRO A 22 3.09 20.92 27.83
CA PRO A 22 3.88 21.62 28.84
C PRO A 22 4.82 22.64 28.21
N ASP A 23 4.88 23.83 28.83
CA ASP A 23 5.82 24.92 28.49
C ASP A 23 5.75 25.43 27.03
N GLU A 24 4.65 25.14 26.29
CA GLU A 24 4.50 25.68 24.94
C GLU A 24 4.32 27.19 24.93
N SER A 25 4.97 27.88 24.00
CA SER A 25 4.79 29.32 23.83
C SER A 25 3.46 29.67 23.13
N PRO A 26 2.93 30.89 23.31
CA PRO A 26 1.78 31.36 22.56
C PRO A 26 1.94 31.26 21.05
N GLU A 27 3.15 31.54 20.54
CA GLU A 27 3.48 31.47 19.11
C GLU A 27 3.41 30.01 18.60
N TYR A 28 3.97 29.05 19.38
CA TYR A 28 3.85 27.63 19.06
C TYR A 28 2.38 27.23 19.02
N ARG A 29 1.57 27.60 20.01
CA ARG A 29 0.14 27.26 20.06
C ARG A 29 -0.62 27.85 18.86
N ALA A 30 -0.34 29.08 18.49
CA ALA A 30 -0.94 29.70 17.33
C ALA A 30 -0.61 28.95 16.03
N ALA A 31 0.65 28.65 15.79
CA ALA A 31 1.10 27.87 14.64
C ALA A 31 0.52 26.45 14.64
N ARG A 32 0.48 25.80 15.82
CA ARG A 32 -0.09 24.45 15.95
C ARG A 32 -1.60 24.41 15.63
N ASN A 33 -2.35 25.45 15.99
CA ASN A 33 -3.77 25.51 15.66
C ASN A 33 -4.00 25.74 14.15
N VAL A 34 -3.15 26.51 13.48
CA VAL A 34 -3.19 26.65 12.02
C VAL A 34 -2.92 25.28 11.36
N LEU A 35 -1.88 24.58 11.79
CA LEU A 35 -1.58 23.23 11.28
C LEU A 35 -2.70 22.25 11.58
N LEU A 36 -3.34 22.32 12.75
CA LEU A 36 -4.47 21.45 13.10
C LEU A 36 -5.66 21.64 12.15
N ALA A 37 -5.93 22.86 11.71
CA ALA A 37 -6.96 23.10 10.72
C ALA A 37 -6.65 22.41 9.37
N GLU A 38 -5.40 22.45 8.91
CA GLU A 38 -4.95 21.73 7.71
C GLU A 38 -5.04 20.20 7.89
N GLU A 39 -4.64 19.68 9.05
CA GLU A 39 -4.77 18.24 9.35
C GLU A 39 -6.24 17.77 9.34
N ILE A 40 -7.17 18.62 9.82
CA ILE A 40 -8.61 18.34 9.75
C ILE A 40 -9.07 18.29 8.28
N GLU A 41 -8.65 19.23 7.44
CA GLU A 41 -8.98 19.23 6.02
C GLU A 41 -8.34 18.06 5.29
N LEU A 42 -7.10 17.70 5.60
CA LEU A 42 -6.44 16.52 5.05
C LEU A 42 -7.23 15.23 5.34
N ARG A 43 -7.66 15.03 6.60
CA ARG A 43 -8.50 13.88 6.97
C ARG A 43 -9.81 13.85 6.16
N ARG A 44 -10.47 14.99 5.99
CA ARG A 44 -11.68 15.12 5.17
C ARG A 44 -11.40 14.80 3.71
N HIS A 45 -10.24 15.22 3.20
CA HIS A 45 -9.83 14.94 1.83
C HIS A 45 -9.60 13.44 1.63
N ILE A 46 -8.90 12.78 2.56
CA ILE A 46 -8.71 11.32 2.55
C ILE A 46 -10.05 10.58 2.50
N GLU A 47 -11.03 11.00 3.31
CA GLU A 47 -12.38 10.41 3.29
C GLU A 47 -13.08 10.61 1.94
N ARG A 48 -12.96 11.80 1.32
CA ARG A 48 -13.52 12.08 -0.02
C ARG A 48 -12.89 11.19 -1.08
N VAL A 49 -11.56 11.05 -1.08
CA VAL A 49 -10.84 10.15 -2.03
C VAL A 49 -11.24 8.70 -1.80
N ALA A 50 -11.34 8.26 -0.55
CA ALA A 50 -11.80 6.90 -0.23
C ALA A 50 -13.24 6.65 -0.71
N ALA A 51 -14.12 7.65 -0.60
CA ALA A 51 -15.48 7.56 -1.14
C ALA A 51 -15.49 7.48 -2.67
N GLN A 52 -14.64 8.25 -3.36
CA GLN A 52 -14.48 8.19 -4.82
C GLN A 52 -13.96 6.82 -5.26
N ARG A 53 -12.98 6.24 -4.55
CA ARG A 53 -12.51 4.87 -4.83
C ARG A 53 -13.65 3.85 -4.70
N ARG A 54 -14.46 3.93 -3.64
CA ARG A 54 -15.63 3.04 -3.47
C ARG A 54 -16.71 3.23 -4.54
N ALA A 55 -16.80 4.41 -5.11
CA ALA A 55 -17.77 4.73 -6.17
C ALA A 55 -17.26 4.38 -7.58
N LEU A 56 -16.05 3.86 -7.72
CA LEU A 56 -15.58 3.39 -9.02
C LEU A 56 -16.54 2.33 -9.58
N PRO A 57 -16.87 2.39 -10.86
CA PRO A 57 -17.59 1.31 -11.51
C PRO A 57 -16.77 0.02 -11.44
N ILE A 58 -17.46 -1.11 -11.52
CA ILE A 58 -16.79 -2.41 -11.60
C ILE A 58 -15.90 -2.41 -12.84
N GLY A 59 -14.62 -2.69 -12.66
CA GLY A 59 -13.65 -2.78 -13.75
C GLY A 59 -13.81 -4.08 -14.56
N GLY A 60 -12.85 -4.31 -15.45
CA GLY A 60 -12.88 -5.46 -16.34
C GLY A 60 -12.94 -6.81 -15.60
N LYS A 61 -13.70 -7.74 -16.11
CA LYS A 61 -13.69 -9.13 -15.63
C LYS A 61 -12.31 -9.74 -15.86
N LEU A 62 -11.88 -10.57 -14.92
CA LEU A 62 -10.67 -11.36 -15.07
C LEU A 62 -10.81 -12.27 -16.32
N ALA A 63 -9.92 -12.08 -17.30
CA ALA A 63 -9.99 -12.85 -18.55
C ALA A 63 -9.70 -14.34 -18.33
N LYS A 64 -8.84 -14.63 -17.35
CA LYS A 64 -8.50 -15.99 -16.90
C LYS A 64 -8.15 -15.96 -15.42
N ASP A 65 -8.30 -17.09 -14.74
CA ASP A 65 -7.76 -17.27 -13.40
C ASP A 65 -6.27 -17.60 -13.49
N PHE A 66 -5.41 -16.68 -13.07
CA PHE A 66 -3.95 -16.77 -13.23
C PHE A 66 -3.37 -17.94 -12.46
N GLU A 67 -2.57 -18.73 -13.16
CA GLU A 67 -1.80 -19.82 -12.57
C GLU A 67 -0.54 -19.27 -11.90
N LEU A 68 -0.36 -19.63 -10.65
CA LEU A 68 0.71 -19.20 -9.78
C LEU A 68 1.29 -20.42 -9.06
N VAL A 69 2.45 -20.24 -8.42
CA VAL A 69 3.03 -21.29 -7.58
C VAL A 69 3.14 -20.79 -6.15
N SER A 70 2.54 -21.50 -5.22
CA SER A 70 2.66 -21.27 -3.77
C SER A 70 3.65 -22.24 -3.13
N GLU A 71 3.90 -22.08 -1.84
CA GLU A 71 4.70 -23.05 -1.04
C GLU A 71 4.12 -24.46 -1.11
N ALA A 72 2.80 -24.61 -1.24
CA ALA A 72 2.12 -25.90 -1.37
C ALA A 72 2.08 -26.44 -2.82
N GLY A 73 2.68 -25.73 -3.78
CA GLY A 73 2.68 -26.09 -5.19
C GLY A 73 1.76 -25.21 -6.05
N PRO A 74 1.35 -25.72 -7.24
CA PRO A 74 0.51 -24.97 -8.17
C PRO A 74 -0.78 -24.50 -7.53
N THR A 75 -1.17 -23.27 -7.83
CA THR A 75 -2.36 -22.63 -7.28
C THR A 75 -2.92 -21.63 -8.29
N ARG A 76 -4.02 -20.98 -7.96
CA ARG A 76 -4.65 -19.95 -8.78
C ARG A 76 -4.88 -18.69 -7.97
N LEU A 77 -4.94 -17.54 -8.65
CA LEU A 77 -5.17 -16.24 -8.01
C LEU A 77 -6.48 -16.26 -7.19
N SER A 78 -7.53 -16.89 -7.72
CA SER A 78 -8.82 -16.99 -7.04
C SER A 78 -8.78 -17.67 -5.68
N ALA A 79 -7.81 -18.55 -5.43
CA ALA A 79 -7.67 -19.26 -4.16
C ALA A 79 -7.36 -18.31 -2.99
N PHE A 80 -6.72 -17.18 -3.26
CA PHE A 80 -6.33 -16.22 -2.23
C PHE A 80 -7.46 -15.32 -1.73
N PHE A 81 -8.61 -15.37 -2.35
CA PHE A 81 -9.82 -14.78 -1.77
C PHE A 81 -10.28 -15.52 -0.51
N GLY A 82 -10.07 -16.84 -0.43
CA GLY A 82 -10.68 -17.65 0.61
C GLY A 82 -12.21 -17.47 0.58
N ASP A 83 -12.79 -17.15 1.73
CA ASP A 83 -14.20 -16.78 1.91
C ASP A 83 -14.51 -15.29 1.64
N LYS A 84 -13.51 -14.48 1.37
CA LYS A 84 -13.64 -13.03 1.21
C LYS A 84 -14.13 -12.65 -0.20
N LYS A 85 -14.77 -11.48 -0.28
CA LYS A 85 -15.22 -10.89 -1.56
C LYS A 85 -14.18 -10.00 -2.22
N THR A 86 -13.10 -9.70 -1.52
CA THR A 86 -12.05 -8.78 -1.99
C THR A 86 -10.68 -9.41 -1.81
N LEU A 87 -9.81 -9.24 -2.80
CA LEU A 87 -8.42 -9.69 -2.77
C LEU A 87 -7.50 -8.49 -3.06
N MET A 88 -6.51 -8.29 -2.22
CA MET A 88 -5.39 -7.36 -2.42
C MET A 88 -4.17 -8.14 -2.89
N VAL A 89 -3.58 -7.71 -3.99
CA VAL A 89 -2.37 -8.31 -4.57
C VAL A 89 -1.29 -7.25 -4.63
N TYR A 90 -0.17 -7.51 -3.99
CA TYR A 90 1.03 -6.69 -4.11
C TYR A 90 2.09 -7.41 -4.92
N SER A 91 2.51 -6.80 -6.03
CA SER A 91 3.61 -7.29 -6.86
C SER A 91 4.89 -6.59 -6.44
N MET A 92 5.83 -7.36 -5.87
CA MET A 92 7.10 -6.82 -5.43
C MET A 92 8.18 -6.95 -6.51
N MET A 93 9.10 -6.01 -6.52
CA MET A 93 10.28 -6.05 -7.37
C MET A 93 11.28 -7.09 -6.86
N TYR A 94 11.17 -8.30 -7.35
CA TYR A 94 12.08 -9.41 -7.11
C TYR A 94 12.06 -10.38 -8.29
N GLY A 95 12.17 -9.81 -9.51
CA GLY A 95 12.19 -10.57 -10.76
C GLY A 95 13.47 -11.38 -10.94
N PRO A 96 13.53 -12.20 -12.00
CA PRO A 96 14.63 -13.14 -12.25
C PRO A 96 15.99 -12.44 -12.43
N GLN A 97 16.00 -11.21 -12.89
CA GLN A 97 17.23 -10.43 -13.12
C GLN A 97 17.77 -9.75 -11.87
N ARG A 98 16.99 -9.68 -10.78
CA ARG A 98 17.44 -9.07 -9.53
C ARG A 98 18.24 -10.05 -8.68
N LYS A 99 19.42 -9.61 -8.24
CA LYS A 99 20.23 -10.36 -7.28
C LYS A 99 19.63 -10.34 -5.87
N ALA A 100 18.94 -9.24 -5.52
CA ALA A 100 18.33 -9.04 -4.20
C ALA A 100 16.91 -8.43 -4.35
N PRO A 101 16.02 -8.64 -3.36
CA PRO A 101 14.72 -7.98 -3.35
C PRO A 101 14.87 -6.46 -3.23
N CYS A 102 13.88 -5.72 -3.73
CA CYS A 102 13.86 -4.28 -3.59
C CYS A 102 13.75 -3.84 -2.13
N PRO A 103 14.64 -2.95 -1.63
CA PRO A 103 14.60 -2.48 -0.25
C PRO A 103 13.30 -1.75 0.11
N SER A 104 12.78 -0.90 -0.78
CA SER A 104 11.52 -0.18 -0.54
C SER A 104 10.32 -1.14 -0.48
N CYS A 105 10.25 -2.16 -1.37
CA CYS A 105 9.23 -3.21 -1.26
C CYS A 105 9.36 -3.97 0.07
N THR A 106 10.59 -4.23 0.52
CA THR A 106 10.84 -4.92 1.79
C THR A 106 10.36 -4.09 2.98
N SER A 107 10.63 -2.80 3.01
CA SER A 107 10.13 -1.87 4.02
C SER A 107 8.60 -1.87 4.05
N PHE A 108 7.97 -1.70 2.91
CA PHE A 108 6.53 -1.73 2.75
C PHE A 108 5.90 -3.05 3.26
N LEU A 109 6.44 -4.19 2.84
CA LEU A 109 5.97 -5.50 3.28
C LEU A 109 6.20 -5.76 4.77
N SER A 110 7.22 -5.14 5.38
CA SER A 110 7.44 -5.21 6.83
C SER A 110 6.28 -4.58 7.59
N ALA A 111 5.80 -3.41 7.15
CA ALA A 111 4.62 -2.77 7.72
C ALA A 111 3.34 -3.60 7.47
N TRP A 112 3.17 -4.10 6.25
CA TRP A 112 2.01 -4.92 5.90
C TRP A 112 1.97 -6.23 6.68
N ASN A 113 3.11 -6.90 6.89
CA ASN A 113 3.16 -8.11 7.70
C ASN A 113 2.65 -7.89 9.12
N GLY A 114 2.91 -6.71 9.70
CA GLY A 114 2.41 -6.34 11.03
C GLY A 114 0.88 -6.22 11.09
N ILE A 115 0.24 -5.74 10.03
CA ILE A 115 -1.21 -5.54 9.99
C ILE A 115 -1.96 -6.65 9.25
N ALA A 116 -1.26 -7.61 8.63
CA ALA A 116 -1.86 -8.63 7.76
C ALA A 116 -2.91 -9.48 8.47
N VAL A 117 -2.73 -9.77 9.76
CA VAL A 117 -3.71 -10.54 10.55
C VAL A 117 -5.05 -9.80 10.58
N ASN A 118 -5.03 -8.49 10.85
CA ASN A 118 -6.24 -7.67 10.89
C ASN A 118 -6.87 -7.50 9.49
N LEU A 119 -6.04 -7.31 8.45
CA LEU A 119 -6.53 -7.19 7.07
C LEU A 119 -7.25 -8.47 6.62
N ARG A 120 -6.72 -9.64 6.96
CA ARG A 120 -7.26 -10.94 6.56
C ARG A 120 -8.62 -11.27 7.18
N GLU A 121 -9.06 -10.56 8.22
CA GLU A 121 -10.44 -10.63 8.70
C GLU A 121 -11.45 -10.10 7.65
N ARG A 122 -11.02 -9.18 6.81
CA ARG A 122 -11.90 -8.46 5.87
C ARG A 122 -11.63 -8.77 4.40
N VAL A 123 -10.38 -9.04 4.04
CA VAL A 123 -9.95 -9.21 2.65
C VAL A 123 -8.94 -10.34 2.52
N GLY A 124 -8.87 -10.97 1.34
CA GLY A 124 -7.73 -11.78 0.94
C GLY A 124 -6.51 -10.88 0.68
N ILE A 125 -5.33 -11.38 0.96
CA ILE A 125 -4.07 -10.67 0.68
C ILE A 125 -3.04 -11.67 0.16
N VAL A 126 -2.28 -11.28 -0.84
CA VAL A 126 -1.19 -12.08 -1.40
C VAL A 126 -0.09 -11.18 -1.94
N VAL A 127 1.15 -11.61 -1.77
CA VAL A 127 2.33 -10.99 -2.38
C VAL A 127 2.80 -11.87 -3.54
N THR A 128 3.01 -11.27 -4.70
CA THR A 128 3.54 -11.97 -5.87
C THR A 128 4.85 -11.35 -6.34
N ALA A 129 5.67 -12.17 -6.98
CA ALA A 129 6.88 -11.73 -7.68
C ALA A 129 7.23 -12.72 -8.79
N ARG A 130 8.02 -12.25 -9.76
CA ARG A 130 8.53 -13.06 -10.88
C ARG A 130 9.80 -13.85 -10.48
N SER A 131 9.82 -14.40 -9.29
CA SER A 131 10.91 -15.25 -8.77
C SER A 131 10.44 -16.67 -8.56
N PRO A 132 11.32 -17.68 -8.66
CA PRO A 132 11.00 -19.05 -8.22
C PRO A 132 10.48 -19.07 -6.79
N ILE A 133 9.55 -19.97 -6.51
CA ILE A 133 8.87 -20.02 -5.21
C ILE A 133 9.87 -20.29 -4.07
N GLU A 134 10.88 -21.12 -4.30
CA GLU A 134 11.91 -21.45 -3.33
C GLU A 134 12.66 -20.19 -2.86
N ARG A 135 12.97 -19.30 -3.80
CA ARG A 135 13.64 -18.02 -3.53
C ARG A 135 12.74 -17.08 -2.72
N LEU A 136 11.44 -17.07 -3.03
CA LEU A 136 10.46 -16.27 -2.27
C LEU A 136 10.29 -16.82 -0.85
N MET A 137 10.28 -18.14 -0.66
CA MET A 137 10.16 -18.75 0.65
C MET A 137 11.40 -18.50 1.50
N GLU A 138 12.58 -18.54 0.90
CA GLU A 138 13.82 -18.17 1.60
C GLU A 138 13.79 -16.71 2.07
N TYR A 139 13.41 -15.79 1.17
CA TYR A 139 13.26 -14.38 1.51
C TYR A 139 12.21 -14.16 2.62
N LYS A 140 11.05 -14.82 2.52
CA LYS A 140 9.99 -14.78 3.53
C LYS A 140 10.51 -15.19 4.92
N ARG A 141 11.31 -16.28 4.99
CA ARG A 141 11.91 -16.74 6.25
C ARG A 141 12.93 -15.74 6.80
N GLN A 142 13.84 -15.25 5.95
CA GLN A 142 14.86 -14.27 6.35
C GLN A 142 14.27 -12.99 6.91
N ARG A 143 13.10 -12.56 6.42
CA ARG A 143 12.41 -11.34 6.86
C ARG A 143 11.32 -11.58 7.90
N ALA A 144 11.11 -12.82 8.32
CA ALA A 144 10.05 -13.20 9.26
C ALA A 144 8.65 -12.74 8.81
N PHE A 145 8.35 -12.80 7.52
CA PHE A 145 7.04 -12.41 6.97
C PHE A 145 6.01 -13.53 7.16
N ALA A 146 5.75 -13.91 8.41
CA ALA A 146 4.90 -15.05 8.76
C ALA A 146 3.45 -14.87 8.31
N ASN A 147 2.94 -13.63 8.27
CA ASN A 147 1.53 -13.35 8.07
C ASN A 147 1.15 -13.07 6.60
N LEU A 148 2.13 -12.97 5.70
CA LEU A 148 1.91 -12.71 4.28
C LEU A 148 2.05 -13.99 3.46
N PRO A 149 1.04 -14.39 2.68
CA PRO A 149 1.18 -15.40 1.64
C PRO A 149 2.03 -14.86 0.49
N PHE A 150 2.98 -15.67 0.02
CA PHE A 150 3.80 -15.36 -1.15
C PHE A 150 3.53 -16.37 -2.25
N VAL A 151 3.52 -15.89 -3.48
CA VAL A 151 3.35 -16.71 -4.68
C VAL A 151 4.29 -16.28 -5.79
N SER A 152 4.70 -17.25 -6.59
CA SER A 152 5.51 -17.04 -7.78
C SER A 152 4.61 -16.82 -9.00
N ASP A 153 4.82 -15.71 -9.71
CA ASP A 153 4.32 -15.46 -11.08
C ASP A 153 5.48 -15.65 -12.06
N LEU A 154 6.07 -16.85 -12.07
CA LEU A 154 7.28 -17.11 -12.85
C LEU A 154 7.04 -16.97 -14.37
N THR A 155 5.83 -17.29 -14.83
CA THR A 155 5.44 -17.08 -16.24
C THR A 155 5.27 -15.60 -16.60
N GLY A 156 5.07 -14.74 -15.61
CA GLY A 156 4.82 -13.31 -15.77
C GLY A 156 3.43 -12.96 -16.30
N ASP A 157 2.52 -13.91 -16.35
CA ASP A 157 1.19 -13.70 -16.93
C ASP A 157 0.36 -12.67 -16.17
N TYR A 158 0.34 -12.77 -14.84
CA TYR A 158 -0.32 -11.79 -13.99
C TYR A 158 0.39 -10.43 -14.10
N THR A 159 1.71 -10.43 -14.02
CA THR A 159 2.52 -9.21 -14.09
C THR A 159 2.28 -8.45 -15.39
N ARG A 160 2.33 -9.11 -16.56
CA ARG A 160 2.06 -8.47 -17.85
C ARG A 160 0.67 -7.88 -17.96
N THR A 161 -0.30 -8.51 -17.30
CA THR A 161 -1.70 -8.07 -17.41
C THR A 161 -2.01 -6.89 -16.51
N TYR A 162 -1.45 -6.84 -15.29
CA TYR A 162 -1.88 -5.89 -14.26
C TYR A 162 -0.78 -5.01 -13.68
N VAL A 163 0.48 -5.22 -14.04
CA VAL A 163 1.60 -4.51 -13.40
C VAL A 163 2.49 -3.81 -14.40
N SER A 164 3.14 -4.55 -15.30
CA SER A 164 4.16 -3.99 -16.21
C SER A 164 4.51 -4.92 -17.35
N ALA A 165 5.20 -4.37 -18.35
CA ALA A 165 5.80 -5.13 -19.43
C ALA A 165 6.87 -6.13 -18.93
N ASP A 166 7.27 -7.07 -19.80
CA ASP A 166 8.18 -8.17 -19.46
C ASP A 166 9.57 -7.72 -18.99
N ASP A 167 10.06 -6.63 -19.55
CA ASP A 167 11.37 -6.05 -19.27
C ASP A 167 11.37 -5.07 -18.10
N ALA A 168 10.20 -4.69 -17.62
CA ALA A 168 10.06 -3.80 -16.47
C ALA A 168 9.88 -4.60 -15.18
N ASP A 169 10.71 -4.30 -14.17
CA ASP A 169 10.58 -4.85 -12.82
C ASP A 169 10.16 -3.71 -11.89
N ILE A 170 8.88 -3.31 -11.99
CA ILE A 170 8.25 -2.27 -11.18
C ILE A 170 7.26 -2.89 -10.18
N PRO A 171 6.97 -2.20 -9.06
CA PRO A 171 5.98 -2.70 -8.12
C PRO A 171 4.56 -2.44 -8.64
N GLY A 172 3.61 -3.21 -8.16
CA GLY A 172 2.20 -3.01 -8.45
C GLY A 172 1.32 -3.35 -7.26
N PHE A 173 0.23 -2.63 -7.15
CA PHE A 173 -0.81 -2.92 -6.17
C PHE A 173 -2.16 -2.97 -6.88
N SER A 174 -2.83 -4.11 -6.78
CA SER A 174 -4.14 -4.31 -7.40
C SER A 174 -5.15 -4.88 -6.40
N VAL A 175 -6.38 -4.46 -6.56
CA VAL A 175 -7.53 -4.94 -5.79
C VAL A 175 -8.54 -5.56 -6.74
N PHE A 176 -8.96 -6.77 -6.42
CA PHE A 176 -9.99 -7.51 -7.14
C PHE A 176 -11.20 -7.74 -6.26
N THR A 177 -12.38 -7.81 -6.87
CA THR A 177 -13.63 -8.17 -6.19
C THR A 177 -14.22 -9.43 -6.81
N ARG A 178 -14.92 -10.21 -5.98
CA ARG A 178 -15.62 -11.42 -6.41
C ARG A 178 -17.10 -11.32 -6.05
N HIS A 179 -17.96 -11.33 -7.07
CA HIS A 179 -19.42 -11.34 -6.95
C HIS A 179 -20.00 -12.47 -7.81
N ASP A 180 -20.82 -13.31 -7.22
CA ASP A 180 -21.50 -14.44 -7.90
C ASP A 180 -20.53 -15.31 -8.71
N GLY A 181 -19.35 -15.57 -8.15
CA GLY A 181 -18.29 -16.35 -8.78
C GLY A 181 -17.48 -15.61 -9.85
N VAL A 182 -17.86 -14.40 -10.23
CA VAL A 182 -17.12 -13.56 -11.18
C VAL A 182 -16.12 -12.70 -10.47
N ILE A 183 -14.85 -12.78 -10.87
CA ILE A 183 -13.79 -11.92 -10.38
C ILE A 183 -13.62 -10.76 -11.37
N SER A 184 -13.55 -9.54 -10.82
CA SER A 184 -13.32 -8.33 -11.59
C SER A 184 -12.24 -7.47 -10.93
N HIS A 185 -11.47 -6.77 -11.74
CA HIS A 185 -10.57 -5.73 -11.26
C HIS A 185 -11.40 -4.60 -10.64
N PHE A 186 -10.92 -4.06 -9.52
CA PHE A 186 -11.58 -2.95 -8.86
C PHE A 186 -10.72 -1.69 -8.85
N TYR A 187 -9.43 -1.84 -8.46
CA TYR A 187 -8.54 -0.71 -8.31
C TYR A 187 -7.08 -1.15 -8.47
N SER A 188 -6.27 -0.31 -9.07
CA SER A 188 -4.80 -0.43 -9.00
C SER A 188 -4.18 0.90 -8.62
N GLY A 189 -3.14 0.85 -7.81
CA GLY A 189 -2.29 2.01 -7.56
C GLY A 189 -1.34 2.21 -8.75
N GLU A 190 -1.38 3.38 -9.34
CA GLU A 190 -0.50 3.76 -10.45
C GLU A 190 0.87 4.17 -9.90
N MET A 191 1.65 3.21 -9.43
CA MET A 191 2.92 3.40 -8.71
C MET A 191 4.07 3.82 -9.66
N SER A 192 3.90 4.93 -10.34
CA SER A 192 4.88 5.46 -11.30
C SER A 192 5.22 6.92 -11.04
N GLY A 193 6.32 7.39 -11.63
CA GLY A 193 6.74 8.80 -11.56
C GLY A 193 5.72 9.79 -12.14
N ALA A 194 4.77 9.32 -12.95
CA ALA A 194 3.68 10.14 -13.46
C ALA A 194 2.68 10.60 -12.39
N MET A 195 2.75 10.04 -11.19
CA MET A 195 1.90 10.42 -10.05
C MET A 195 2.49 11.54 -9.19
N ALA A 196 3.70 11.99 -9.49
CA ALA A 196 4.36 13.07 -8.77
C ALA A 196 4.44 14.34 -9.63
N ASP A 197 4.44 15.50 -8.98
CA ASP A 197 4.74 16.75 -9.65
C ASP A 197 6.19 16.74 -10.19
N PRO A 198 6.47 17.50 -11.27
CA PRO A 198 7.83 17.58 -11.80
C PRO A 198 8.85 17.93 -10.71
N GLY A 199 9.89 17.11 -10.57
CA GLY A 199 10.93 17.26 -9.56
C GLY A 199 10.58 16.73 -8.17
N GLN A 200 9.39 16.18 -7.97
CA GLN A 200 9.02 15.48 -6.73
C GLN A 200 9.26 13.98 -6.83
N ASP A 201 9.65 13.40 -5.70
CA ASP A 201 9.77 11.95 -5.58
C ASP A 201 8.38 11.34 -5.31
N PRO A 202 7.94 10.34 -6.12
CA PRO A 202 6.64 9.68 -5.93
C PRO A 202 6.60 8.74 -4.72
N ARG A 203 7.56 8.80 -3.80
CA ARG A 203 7.59 7.97 -2.59
C ARG A 203 6.27 8.05 -1.85
N GLY A 204 5.73 6.89 -1.51
CA GLY A 204 4.46 6.78 -0.80
C GLY A 204 3.22 7.00 -1.67
N ALA A 205 3.37 6.97 -3.00
CA ALA A 205 2.22 6.99 -3.89
C ALA A 205 1.84 5.55 -4.32
N PRO A 206 0.58 5.13 -4.18
CA PRO A 206 -0.41 5.71 -3.26
C PRO A 206 0.08 5.61 -1.82
N ASP A 207 -0.38 6.44 -0.90
CA ASP A 207 0.07 6.51 0.51
C ASP A 207 -0.22 5.22 1.30
N LEU A 208 0.45 4.14 0.91
CA LEU A 208 0.31 2.80 1.49
C LEU A 208 1.48 2.42 2.40
N ASP A 209 2.57 3.20 2.35
CA ASP A 209 3.76 2.96 3.14
C ASP A 209 3.81 3.90 4.35
N PRO A 210 3.53 3.38 5.56
CA PRO A 210 3.53 4.19 6.77
C PRO A 210 4.92 4.75 7.14
N LEU A 211 6.01 4.22 6.58
CA LEU A 211 7.36 4.74 6.84
C LEU A 211 7.46 6.23 6.47
N TRP A 212 7.01 6.58 5.28
CA TRP A 212 7.08 7.96 4.80
C TRP A 212 6.16 8.89 5.58
N LEU A 213 4.96 8.43 5.93
CA LEU A 213 4.02 9.18 6.76
C LEU A 213 4.58 9.46 8.16
N MET A 214 5.30 8.49 8.75
CA MET A 214 5.94 8.67 10.06
C MET A 214 7.10 9.66 10.00
N LEU A 215 7.91 9.62 8.95
CA LEU A 215 9.02 10.57 8.76
C LEU A 215 8.51 12.01 8.56
N ASP A 216 7.39 12.20 7.86
CA ASP A 216 6.78 13.52 7.67
C ASP A 216 6.30 14.18 8.98
N LEU A 217 6.20 13.43 10.08
CA LEU A 217 5.90 13.96 11.41
C LEU A 217 7.15 14.48 12.14
N THR A 218 8.34 14.31 11.56
CA THR A 218 9.62 14.73 12.18
C THR A 218 10.10 16.08 11.62
N PRO A 219 10.91 16.83 12.38
CA PRO A 219 11.44 18.11 11.89
C PRO A 219 12.23 18.01 10.57
N ASP A 220 12.95 16.90 10.36
CA ASP A 220 13.76 16.66 9.16
C ASP A 220 12.95 16.09 7.99
N GLY A 221 11.70 15.65 8.25
CA GLY A 221 10.84 15.04 7.26
C GLY A 221 11.42 13.75 6.67
N ARG A 222 10.99 13.42 5.45
CA ARG A 222 11.47 12.22 4.73
C ARG A 222 12.83 12.41 4.05
N GLY A 223 13.35 13.61 3.96
CA GLY A 223 14.59 13.94 3.25
C GLY A 223 14.49 13.71 1.74
N THR A 224 15.60 13.92 1.03
CA THR A 224 15.67 13.75 -0.45
C THR A 224 16.54 12.57 -0.88
N ASP A 225 17.49 12.16 -0.04
CA ASP A 225 18.59 11.27 -0.44
C ASP A 225 18.59 9.93 0.28
N TRP A 226 17.68 9.73 1.24
CA TRP A 226 17.62 8.51 2.02
C TRP A 226 16.50 7.59 1.53
N TYR A 227 16.84 6.30 1.43
CA TYR A 227 15.91 5.21 1.13
C TYR A 227 16.13 4.03 2.06
N PRO A 228 15.10 3.19 2.31
CA PRO A 228 15.25 1.97 3.08
C PRO A 228 16.32 1.05 2.48
N LYS A 229 17.03 0.33 3.37
CA LYS A 229 18.04 -0.67 3.01
C LYS A 229 17.59 -2.05 3.45
N LEU A 230 18.16 -3.09 2.84
CA LEU A 230 17.92 -4.48 3.28
C LEU A 230 18.58 -4.77 4.63
N GLU A 231 19.73 -4.12 4.88
CA GLU A 231 20.50 -4.29 6.11
C GLU A 231 20.96 -2.93 6.62
N TYR A 232 20.92 -2.76 7.93
CA TYR A 232 21.44 -1.60 8.64
C TYR A 232 22.61 -2.06 9.50
N GLY A 233 23.76 -1.42 9.35
CA GLY A 233 24.90 -1.68 10.24
C GLY A 233 24.49 -1.42 11.69
N HIS A 234 24.66 -2.38 12.55
CA HIS A 234 24.58 -2.16 13.98
C HIS A 234 25.77 -1.25 14.37
N LYS A 235 25.47 -0.06 14.87
CA LYS A 235 26.47 0.81 15.51
C LYS A 235 26.76 0.27 16.91
#